data_2633f2a1c724d4b1c2eee5acbc4f6b14
#
_entry.id   2633f2a1c724d4b1c2eee5acbc4f6b14
#
_cell.length_a   1.000
_cell.length_b   1.000
_cell.length_c   1.000
_cell.angle_alpha   90.00
_cell.angle_beta   90.00
_cell.angle_gamma   90.00
#
_symmetry.space_group_name_H-M   'P 1'
#
loop_
_entity.id
_entity.type
_entity.pdbx_description
1 polymer ?
#
loop_
_entity_poly.entity_id
_entity_poly.type
_entity_poly.pdbx_seq_one_letter_code
_entity_poly.pdbx_strand_id
1 'polypeptide(L)'
;MKTAPNKAPLIVLLLCLVVLPLAAQTGKFYSTNNELSSSLINQIFQDKRGFIWIATEYGLNRFDGLRFSNYKHVSGNSTSIKNNYVRTLFEDSRQNLLVGCIDGLMKYDSETDTFREIPMIRAGKRVFPHITQMQKLHNGEIWVVTTGQGIFRLDEE
;
A
#
# COMPACT_ATOMS: atom_id res chain seq x y z
N MET A 1 -31.20 25.63 63.17
CA MET A 1 -30.48 26.17 62.02
C MET A 1 -29.96 24.96 61.17
N LYS A 2 -30.46 24.74 59.98
CA LYS A 2 -30.01 23.66 59.08
C LYS A 2 -28.88 24.26 58.24
N THR A 3 -27.67 23.77 58.43
CA THR A 3 -26.52 24.16 57.58
C THR A 3 -26.72 23.57 56.15
N ALA A 4 -26.67 24.42 55.13
CA ALA A 4 -26.74 24.01 53.76
C ALA A 4 -25.50 23.16 53.40
N PRO A 5 -25.64 22.09 52.61
CA PRO A 5 -24.50 21.25 52.23
C PRO A 5 -23.51 22.05 51.39
N ASN A 6 -22.26 21.97 51.76
CA ASN A 6 -21.18 22.61 51.05
C ASN A 6 -20.97 21.97 49.67
N LYS A 7 -21.41 22.66 48.59
CA LYS A 7 -21.32 22.19 47.20
C LYS A 7 -19.98 22.38 46.55
N ALA A 8 -19.02 22.97 47.29
CA ALA A 8 -17.66 23.26 46.77
C ALA A 8 -16.89 22.02 46.26
N PRO A 9 -16.90 20.84 46.93
CA PRO A 9 -16.18 19.68 46.44
C PRO A 9 -16.77 19.11 45.16
N LEU A 10 -18.10 19.23 44.95
CA LEU A 10 -18.74 18.73 43.74
C LEU A 10 -18.42 19.58 42.50
N ILE A 11 -18.32 20.90 42.68
CA ILE A 11 -17.94 21.84 41.60
C ILE A 11 -16.47 21.65 41.21
N VAL A 12 -15.56 21.40 42.13
CA VAL A 12 -14.15 21.14 41.88
C VAL A 12 -14.00 19.79 41.13
N LEU A 13 -14.77 18.76 41.50
CA LEU A 13 -14.76 17.47 40.80
C LEU A 13 -15.31 17.61 39.39
N LEU A 14 -16.33 18.42 39.17
CA LEU A 14 -16.88 18.67 37.83
C LEU A 14 -15.91 19.48 36.94
N LEU A 15 -15.16 20.42 37.54
CA LEU A 15 -14.15 21.19 36.82
C LEU A 15 -12.93 20.34 36.42
N CYS A 16 -12.51 19.37 37.26
CA CYS A 16 -11.45 18.41 36.91
C CYS A 16 -11.82 17.45 35.78
N LEU A 17 -13.11 17.13 35.62
CA LEU A 17 -13.58 16.29 34.52
C LEU A 17 -13.57 16.99 33.14
N VAL A 18 -13.58 18.34 33.12
CA VAL A 18 -13.58 19.13 31.87
C VAL A 18 -12.16 19.37 31.33
N VAL A 19 -11.12 19.13 32.12
CA VAL A 19 -9.70 19.32 31.72
C VAL A 19 -9.03 17.99 31.41
N LEU A 20 -9.76 17.01 30.87
CA LEU A 20 -9.12 15.90 30.18
C LEU A 20 -8.44 16.49 28.93
N PRO A 21 -7.10 16.42 28.82
CA PRO A 21 -6.46 16.88 27.60
C PRO A 21 -7.04 16.08 26.45
N LEU A 22 -7.70 16.77 25.52
CA LEU A 22 -7.99 16.21 24.21
C LEU A 22 -6.62 15.96 23.58
N ALA A 23 -6.07 14.76 23.78
CA ALA A 23 -4.85 14.36 23.12
C ALA A 23 -5.15 14.40 21.62
N ALA A 24 -4.82 15.52 20.97
CA ALA A 24 -4.89 15.63 19.53
C ALA A 24 -3.95 14.56 18.99
N GLN A 25 -4.49 13.65 18.19
CA GLN A 25 -3.73 12.59 17.55
C GLN A 25 -2.77 13.28 16.57
N THR A 26 -1.50 13.39 16.92
CA THR A 26 -0.48 13.96 16.03
C THR A 26 -0.14 12.94 14.97
N GLY A 27 -0.64 13.14 13.74
CA GLY A 27 -0.27 12.36 12.58
C GLY A 27 1.04 12.87 11.97
N LYS A 28 1.94 11.97 11.55
CA LYS A 28 3.07 12.33 10.70
C LYS A 28 2.59 12.36 9.25
N PHE A 29 2.81 13.49 8.59
CA PHE A 29 2.39 13.71 7.20
C PHE A 29 3.58 13.47 6.27
N TYR A 30 3.37 12.67 5.22
CA TYR A 30 4.34 12.39 4.15
C TYR A 30 3.82 12.92 2.83
N SER A 31 4.66 13.57 2.06
CA SER A 31 4.34 14.14 0.74
C SER A 31 5.51 14.00 -0.22
N THR A 32 5.37 14.53 -1.44
CA THR A 32 6.46 14.57 -2.42
C THR A 32 7.66 15.41 -1.94
N ASN A 33 7.44 16.36 -1.03
CA ASN A 33 8.53 17.09 -0.36
C ASN A 33 9.29 16.22 0.64
N ASN A 34 8.71 15.10 1.07
CA ASN A 34 9.23 14.16 2.05
C ASN A 34 9.49 12.78 1.41
N GLU A 35 10.06 12.77 0.21
CA GLU A 35 10.59 11.56 -0.44
C GLU A 35 9.56 10.63 -1.11
N LEU A 36 8.25 10.92 -1.12
CA LEU A 36 7.28 10.19 -1.94
C LEU A 36 7.44 10.52 -3.43
N SER A 37 7.31 9.51 -4.29
CA SER A 37 7.40 9.68 -5.75
C SER A 37 6.23 10.46 -6.34
N SER A 38 5.06 10.43 -5.69
CA SER A 38 3.84 11.16 -6.07
C SER A 38 2.91 11.31 -4.87
N SER A 39 2.09 12.36 -4.88
CA SER A 39 0.96 12.54 -3.94
C SER A 39 -0.33 11.82 -4.38
N LEU A 40 -0.37 11.30 -5.61
CA LEU A 40 -1.50 10.51 -6.13
C LEU A 40 -1.29 9.05 -5.78
N ILE A 41 -1.84 8.64 -4.64
CA ILE A 41 -1.65 7.31 -4.05
C ILE A 41 -2.81 6.41 -4.45
N ASN A 42 -2.49 5.23 -5.00
CA ASN A 42 -3.46 4.23 -5.42
C ASN A 42 -3.69 3.17 -4.34
N GLN A 43 -2.62 2.76 -3.65
CA GLN A 43 -2.72 1.76 -2.58
C GLN A 43 -1.56 1.89 -1.60
N ILE A 44 -1.83 1.58 -0.33
CA ILE A 44 -0.84 1.34 0.71
C ILE A 44 -0.95 -0.13 1.13
N PHE A 45 0.20 -0.79 1.26
CA PHE A 45 0.29 -2.21 1.60
C PHE A 45 1.48 -2.44 2.54
N GLN A 46 1.30 -3.22 3.60
CA GLN A 46 2.39 -3.67 4.46
C GLN A 46 2.70 -5.14 4.16
N ASP A 47 3.96 -5.45 3.79
CA ASP A 47 4.39 -6.82 3.59
C ASP A 47 4.69 -7.53 4.94
N LYS A 48 4.84 -8.84 4.91
CA LYS A 48 5.12 -9.65 6.11
C LYS A 48 6.48 -9.35 6.74
N ARG A 49 7.40 -8.70 6.04
CA ARG A 49 8.68 -8.24 6.57
C ARG A 49 8.57 -6.91 7.30
N GLY A 50 7.38 -6.27 7.23
CA GLY A 50 7.08 -5.01 7.90
C GLY A 50 7.34 -3.76 7.06
N PHE A 51 7.82 -3.88 5.81
CA PHE A 51 7.95 -2.74 4.90
C PHE A 51 6.58 -2.22 4.48
N ILE A 52 6.44 -0.91 4.43
CA ILE A 52 5.24 -0.26 3.90
C ILE A 52 5.49 0.11 2.45
N TRP A 53 4.70 -0.46 1.56
CA TRP A 53 4.73 -0.21 0.14
C TRP A 53 3.62 0.75 -0.26
N ILE A 54 3.92 1.74 -1.10
CA ILE A 54 2.98 2.77 -1.52
C ILE A 54 2.99 2.82 -3.05
N ALA A 55 1.90 2.32 -3.65
CA ALA A 55 1.65 2.39 -5.08
C ALA A 55 1.14 3.78 -5.45
N THR A 56 1.76 4.42 -6.43
CA THR A 56 1.40 5.76 -6.87
C THR A 56 1.26 5.84 -8.40
N GLU A 57 0.77 6.97 -8.89
CA GLU A 57 0.72 7.24 -10.33
C GLU A 57 2.09 7.55 -10.94
N TYR A 58 3.13 7.73 -10.11
CA TYR A 58 4.46 8.08 -10.60
C TYR A 58 5.59 7.30 -9.92
N GLY A 59 5.37 6.02 -9.69
CA GLY A 59 6.34 5.09 -9.13
C GLY A 59 5.79 4.28 -7.97
N LEU A 60 6.64 3.39 -7.47
CA LEU A 60 6.42 2.61 -6.27
C LEU A 60 7.39 3.07 -5.19
N ASN A 61 6.90 3.17 -3.96
CA ASN A 61 7.73 3.55 -2.83
C ASN A 61 7.73 2.43 -1.80
N ARG A 62 8.88 2.19 -1.16
CA ARG A 62 9.03 1.32 0.01
C ARG A 62 9.55 2.14 1.18
N PHE A 63 8.87 2.06 2.31
CA PHE A 63 9.27 2.68 3.56
C PHE A 63 9.71 1.61 4.57
N ASP A 64 10.90 1.77 5.13
CA ASP A 64 11.50 0.83 6.09
C ASP A 64 11.30 1.24 7.56
N GLY A 65 10.51 2.29 7.80
CA GLY A 65 10.32 2.92 9.12
C GLY A 65 11.17 4.18 9.31
N LEU A 66 12.22 4.36 8.50
CA LEU A 66 13.12 5.51 8.57
C LEU A 66 13.21 6.28 7.24
N ARG A 67 13.28 5.56 6.11
CA ARG A 67 13.56 6.12 4.79
C ARG A 67 12.63 5.55 3.73
N PHE A 68 12.45 6.33 2.66
CA PHE A 68 11.79 5.87 1.43
C PHE A 68 12.81 5.44 0.39
N SER A 69 12.59 4.27 -0.22
CA SER A 69 13.20 3.85 -1.47
C SER A 69 12.18 4.04 -2.58
N ASN A 70 12.57 4.70 -3.68
CA ASN A 70 11.68 5.01 -4.79
C ASN A 70 12.06 4.16 -6.01
N TYR A 71 11.10 3.43 -6.57
CA TYR A 71 11.26 2.62 -7.75
C TYR A 71 10.49 3.24 -8.91
N LYS A 72 11.19 3.47 -10.02
CA LYS A 72 10.62 4.02 -11.24
C LYS A 72 10.97 3.17 -12.44
N HIS A 73 10.16 3.29 -13.49
CA HIS A 73 10.50 2.72 -14.78
C HIS A 73 11.75 3.39 -15.35
N VAL A 74 12.71 2.57 -15.78
CA VAL A 74 13.92 2.99 -16.46
C VAL A 74 13.94 2.35 -17.84
N SER A 75 13.89 3.16 -18.88
CA SER A 75 13.91 2.67 -20.27
C SER A 75 15.16 1.84 -20.55
N GLY A 76 14.98 0.66 -21.16
CA GLY A 76 16.08 -0.27 -21.42
C GLY A 76 16.55 -1.10 -20.23
N ASN A 77 16.01 -0.86 -19.02
CA ASN A 77 16.31 -1.67 -17.84
C ASN A 77 15.14 -2.64 -17.53
N SER A 78 15.34 -3.92 -17.87
CA SER A 78 14.34 -4.97 -17.65
C SER A 78 14.14 -5.34 -16.18
N THR A 79 14.99 -4.86 -15.27
CA THR A 79 14.91 -5.11 -13.83
C THR A 79 14.27 -3.96 -13.05
N SER A 80 13.90 -2.87 -13.72
CA SER A 80 13.07 -1.81 -13.15
C SER A 80 11.57 -2.17 -13.21
N ILE A 81 10.72 -1.43 -12.48
CA ILE A 81 9.26 -1.56 -12.70
C ILE A 81 8.93 -1.23 -14.15
N LYS A 82 7.91 -1.93 -14.70
CA LYS A 82 7.55 -1.81 -16.12
C LYS A 82 6.94 -0.47 -16.46
N ASN A 83 6.19 0.10 -15.53
CA ASN A 83 5.52 1.39 -15.69
C ASN A 83 5.50 2.15 -14.37
N ASN A 84 5.56 3.49 -14.43
CA ASN A 84 5.46 4.33 -13.25
C ASN A 84 4.04 4.34 -12.65
N TYR A 85 3.01 4.07 -13.45
CA TYR A 85 1.65 4.02 -12.95
C TYR A 85 1.37 2.66 -12.28
N VAL A 86 1.62 2.61 -10.97
CA VAL A 86 1.40 1.42 -10.14
C VAL A 86 0.01 1.51 -9.51
N ARG A 87 -0.83 0.50 -9.76
CA ARG A 87 -2.24 0.49 -9.33
C ARG A 87 -2.50 -0.32 -8.08
N THR A 88 -1.87 -1.49 -7.98
CA THR A 88 -2.20 -2.44 -6.92
C THR A 88 -1.00 -3.25 -6.50
N LEU A 89 -0.98 -3.63 -5.25
CA LEU A 89 0.05 -4.42 -4.58
C LEU A 89 -0.60 -5.64 -3.93
N PHE A 90 0.08 -6.75 -3.97
CA PHE A 90 -0.38 -7.99 -3.35
C PHE A 90 0.81 -8.84 -2.93
N GLU A 91 0.73 -9.51 -1.79
CA GLU A 91 1.73 -10.48 -1.34
C GLU A 91 1.15 -11.89 -1.41
N ASP A 92 1.84 -12.79 -2.14
CA ASP A 92 1.43 -14.17 -2.27
C ASP A 92 1.75 -15.00 -1.01
N SER A 93 1.38 -16.28 -0.98
CA SER A 93 1.62 -17.17 0.18
C SER A 93 3.11 -17.43 0.44
N ARG A 94 3.97 -17.25 -0.55
CA ARG A 94 5.43 -17.36 -0.47
C ARG A 94 6.13 -16.05 -0.13
N GLN A 95 5.36 -15.01 0.25
CA GLN A 95 5.85 -13.68 0.57
C GLN A 95 6.49 -12.93 -0.62
N ASN A 96 6.09 -13.28 -1.85
CA ASN A 96 6.49 -12.51 -3.01
C ASN A 96 5.55 -11.31 -3.17
N LEU A 97 6.12 -10.10 -3.28
CA LEU A 97 5.35 -8.91 -3.61
C LEU A 97 5.07 -8.85 -5.10
N LEU A 98 3.80 -8.84 -5.46
CA LEU A 98 3.28 -8.64 -6.80
C LEU A 98 2.89 -7.18 -6.98
N VAL A 99 3.27 -6.58 -8.09
CA VAL A 99 3.08 -5.17 -8.41
C VAL A 99 2.30 -5.07 -9.72
N GLY A 100 1.05 -4.62 -9.63
CA GLY A 100 0.16 -4.41 -10.78
C GLY A 100 0.32 -3.01 -11.36
N CYS A 101 0.76 -2.94 -12.61
CA CYS A 101 0.92 -1.71 -13.38
C CYS A 101 -0.16 -1.59 -14.47
N ILE A 102 -0.20 -0.45 -15.15
CA ILE A 102 -1.13 -0.26 -16.28
C ILE A 102 -0.80 -1.09 -17.53
N ASP A 103 0.37 -1.69 -17.60
CA ASP A 103 0.86 -2.47 -18.73
C ASP A 103 1.44 -3.83 -18.34
N GLY A 104 1.02 -4.37 -17.19
CA GLY A 104 1.37 -5.72 -16.79
C GLY A 104 1.61 -5.92 -15.30
N LEU A 105 2.02 -7.16 -15.00
CA LEU A 105 2.27 -7.63 -13.65
C LEU A 105 3.78 -7.85 -13.45
N MET A 106 4.28 -7.33 -12.33
CA MET A 106 5.67 -7.50 -11.92
C MET A 106 5.74 -8.28 -10.60
N LYS A 107 6.83 -8.98 -10.39
CA LYS A 107 7.21 -9.56 -9.10
C LYS A 107 8.48 -8.88 -8.60
N TYR A 108 8.47 -8.43 -7.37
CA TYR A 108 9.65 -7.89 -6.70
C TYR A 108 10.55 -9.02 -6.21
N ASP A 109 11.83 -8.89 -6.48
CA ASP A 109 12.89 -9.75 -5.98
C ASP A 109 13.61 -9.01 -4.84
N SER A 110 13.48 -9.54 -3.64
CA SER A 110 14.03 -8.91 -2.43
C SER A 110 15.53 -9.15 -2.24
N GLU A 111 16.12 -10.14 -2.90
CA GLU A 111 17.55 -10.43 -2.79
C GLU A 111 18.37 -9.46 -3.63
N THR A 112 17.83 -9.10 -4.79
CA THR A 112 18.51 -8.23 -5.76
C THR A 112 17.97 -6.79 -5.74
N ASP A 113 16.89 -6.52 -4.99
CA ASP A 113 16.16 -5.23 -4.97
C ASP A 113 15.68 -4.80 -6.37
N THR A 114 15.20 -5.77 -7.17
CA THR A 114 14.78 -5.58 -8.56
C THR A 114 13.39 -6.11 -8.83
N PHE A 115 12.91 -5.93 -10.07
CA PHE A 115 11.61 -6.42 -10.50
C PHE A 115 11.75 -7.31 -11.72
N ARG A 116 10.91 -8.33 -11.81
CA ARG A 116 10.75 -9.17 -13.00
C ARG A 116 9.31 -9.20 -13.45
N GLU A 117 9.08 -9.22 -14.75
CA GLU A 117 7.74 -9.32 -15.30
C GLU A 117 7.19 -10.74 -15.14
N ILE A 118 5.92 -10.83 -14.73
CA ILE A 118 5.12 -12.06 -14.80
C ILE A 118 4.37 -12.04 -16.12
N PRO A 119 4.68 -12.95 -17.07
CA PRO A 119 4.00 -12.98 -18.35
C PRO A 119 2.52 -13.30 -18.20
N MET A 120 1.66 -12.45 -18.74
CA MET A 120 0.22 -12.67 -18.79
C MET A 120 -0.14 -13.24 -20.15
N ILE A 121 -0.83 -14.40 -20.19
CA ILE A 121 -1.18 -15.10 -21.42
C ILE A 121 -2.69 -15.16 -21.57
N ARG A 122 -3.21 -14.76 -22.73
CA ARG A 122 -4.61 -14.88 -23.10
C ARG A 122 -4.73 -15.53 -24.47
N ALA A 123 -5.47 -16.64 -24.55
CA ALA A 123 -5.63 -17.43 -25.79
C ALA A 123 -4.29 -17.74 -26.49
N GLY A 124 -3.26 -18.15 -25.73
CA GLY A 124 -1.93 -18.48 -26.23
C GLY A 124 -1.05 -17.29 -26.65
N LYS A 125 -1.53 -16.07 -26.48
CA LYS A 125 -0.77 -14.86 -26.82
C LYS A 125 -0.41 -14.07 -25.56
N ARG A 126 0.80 -13.52 -25.54
CA ARG A 126 1.22 -12.60 -24.49
C ARG A 126 0.43 -11.31 -24.59
N VAL A 127 -0.08 -10.84 -23.44
CA VAL A 127 -0.82 -9.59 -23.31
C VAL A 127 -0.21 -8.73 -22.19
N PHE A 128 -0.49 -7.46 -22.24
CA PHE A 128 -0.02 -6.47 -21.27
C PHE A 128 -1.24 -5.73 -20.66
N PRO A 129 -1.96 -6.38 -19.74
CA PRO A 129 -3.20 -5.86 -19.24
C PRO A 129 -2.97 -4.70 -18.27
N HIS A 130 -3.88 -3.74 -18.26
CA HIS A 130 -4.00 -2.75 -17.21
C HIS A 130 -4.58 -3.42 -15.96
N ILE A 131 -3.73 -3.67 -14.98
CA ILE A 131 -4.11 -4.35 -13.74
C ILE A 131 -4.68 -3.33 -12.77
N THR A 132 -5.87 -3.63 -12.22
CA THR A 132 -6.58 -2.72 -11.31
C THR A 132 -6.66 -3.24 -9.89
N GLN A 133 -6.72 -4.57 -9.72
CA GLN A 133 -6.84 -5.20 -8.42
C GLN A 133 -6.28 -6.62 -8.45
N MET A 134 -5.77 -7.07 -7.30
CA MET A 134 -5.44 -8.47 -7.04
C MET A 134 -6.09 -8.91 -5.74
N GLN A 135 -6.56 -10.16 -5.71
CA GLN A 135 -7.19 -10.73 -4.52
C GLN A 135 -6.95 -12.22 -4.43
N LYS A 136 -6.64 -12.71 -3.23
CA LYS A 136 -6.64 -14.13 -2.92
C LYS A 136 -8.02 -14.55 -2.45
N LEU A 137 -8.54 -15.62 -3.02
CA LEU A 137 -9.80 -16.22 -2.63
C LEU A 137 -9.60 -17.23 -1.49
N HIS A 138 -10.69 -17.67 -0.85
CA HIS A 138 -10.65 -18.63 0.26
C HIS A 138 -10.07 -20.00 -0.15
N ASN A 139 -10.19 -20.37 -1.43
CA ASN A 139 -9.61 -21.59 -2.00
C ASN A 139 -8.11 -21.48 -2.31
N GLY A 140 -7.48 -20.32 -2.03
CA GLY A 140 -6.06 -20.07 -2.25
C GLY A 140 -5.71 -19.47 -3.61
N GLU A 141 -6.65 -19.41 -4.56
CA GLU A 141 -6.41 -18.84 -5.89
C GLU A 141 -6.18 -17.32 -5.83
N ILE A 142 -5.23 -16.83 -6.63
CA ILE A 142 -5.00 -15.38 -6.81
C ILE A 142 -5.68 -14.95 -8.11
N TRP A 143 -6.57 -14.00 -7.99
CA TRP A 143 -7.29 -13.42 -9.10
C TRP A 143 -6.81 -12.00 -9.40
N VAL A 144 -6.56 -11.72 -10.68
CA VAL A 144 -6.07 -10.43 -11.17
C VAL A 144 -7.14 -9.81 -12.04
N VAL A 145 -7.64 -8.66 -11.61
CA VAL A 145 -8.67 -7.89 -12.33
C VAL A 145 -8.01 -6.89 -13.25
N THR A 146 -8.50 -6.78 -14.47
CA THR A 146 -7.93 -5.90 -15.49
C THR A 146 -8.98 -5.00 -16.12
N THR A 147 -8.55 -3.86 -16.63
CA THR A 147 -9.41 -2.99 -17.45
C THR A 147 -9.44 -3.50 -18.89
N GLY A 148 -10.64 -3.89 -19.35
CA GLY A 148 -10.91 -4.22 -20.75
C GLY A 148 -10.41 -5.60 -21.24
N GLN A 149 -9.70 -6.39 -20.39
CA GLN A 149 -9.18 -7.69 -20.77
C GLN A 149 -9.72 -8.85 -19.91
N GLY A 150 -10.66 -8.56 -19.01
CA GLY A 150 -11.29 -9.55 -18.15
C GLY A 150 -10.49 -9.81 -16.88
N ILE A 151 -10.54 -11.05 -16.41
CA ILE A 151 -9.92 -11.51 -15.16
C ILE A 151 -8.95 -12.63 -15.48
N PHE A 152 -7.79 -12.62 -14.84
CA PHE A 152 -6.82 -13.70 -14.91
C PHE A 152 -6.75 -14.40 -13.56
N ARG A 153 -6.60 -15.72 -13.57
CA ARG A 153 -6.21 -16.50 -12.41
C ARG A 153 -4.70 -16.74 -12.50
N LEU A 154 -3.98 -16.46 -11.43
CA LEU A 154 -2.57 -16.82 -11.30
C LEU A 154 -2.49 -18.16 -10.59
N ASP A 155 -1.71 -19.07 -11.15
CA ASP A 155 -1.29 -20.27 -10.45
C ASP A 155 -0.07 -19.90 -9.57
N GLU A 156 -0.13 -20.20 -8.27
CA GLU A 156 1.04 -20.08 -7.40
C GLU A 156 2.02 -21.21 -7.77
N GLU A 157 3.10 -20.88 -8.51
CA GLU A 157 4.20 -21.81 -8.81
C GLU A 157 5.02 -22.17 -7.56
#